data_221cb3e0c75548f8a9d306714d2cb733
#
_entry.id   221cb3e0c75548f8a9d306714d2cb733
#
_cell.length_a   1.000
_cell.length_b   1.000
_cell.length_c   1.000
_cell.angle_alpha   90.00
_cell.angle_beta   90.00
_cell.angle_gamma   90.00
#
_symmetry.space_group_name_H-M   'P 1'
#
loop_
_entity.id
_entity.type
_entity.pdbx_description
1 polymer ?
#
loop_
_entity_poly.entity_id
_entity_poly.type
_entity_poly.pdbx_seq_one_letter_code
_entity_poly.pdbx_strand_id
1 'polypeptide(L)'
;TTEIYTLSLHDALLILTVALHLASRMIDQFYDSQNGGFYFSSETHQGLFHRSKNFYDDATPSGNAVAAKVLLRLGFLTGKPDFIDIAEQMLKTVNAHMKSRLDATTSLNTVVMEYLQPIEVVILRGSKNDLELWQSHTRKTLKRRTICYAIPDSVSDLPESLSAKKFEGVIVAYICCGFSCSKPINDFKNYQEYLTES
;
A
#
# COMPACT_ATOMS: atom_id res chain seq x y z
N THR A 1 -10.76 -0.63 29.39
CA THR A 1 -11.17 -1.66 28.42
C THR A 1 -11.09 -1.06 27.05
N THR A 2 -9.94 -1.24 26.38
CA THR A 2 -9.75 -0.86 25.00
C THR A 2 -10.36 -1.99 24.16
N GLU A 3 -11.57 -1.81 23.67
CA GLU A 3 -12.11 -2.65 22.61
C GLU A 3 -11.26 -2.44 21.37
N ILE A 4 -10.34 -3.37 21.15
CA ILE A 4 -9.68 -3.50 19.87
C ILE A 4 -10.73 -4.09 18.93
N TYR A 5 -11.31 -3.26 18.09
CA TYR A 5 -12.14 -3.72 16.98
C TYR A 5 -11.25 -4.60 16.10
N THR A 6 -11.34 -5.91 16.31
CA THR A 6 -10.88 -6.87 15.31
C THR A 6 -11.83 -6.71 14.14
N LEU A 7 -11.43 -5.91 13.15
CA LEU A 7 -12.10 -5.90 11.86
C LEU A 7 -12.27 -7.36 11.44
N SER A 8 -13.52 -7.77 11.21
CA SER A 8 -13.78 -9.11 10.73
C SER A 8 -13.11 -9.25 9.37
N LEU A 9 -12.78 -10.45 9.00
CA LEU A 9 -12.05 -10.73 7.76
C LEU A 9 -12.82 -10.41 6.49
N HIS A 10 -14.15 -10.49 6.52
CA HIS A 10 -15.02 -9.95 5.48
C HIS A 10 -14.79 -8.44 5.30
N ASP A 11 -14.53 -7.74 6.40
CA ASP A 11 -14.28 -6.31 6.38
C ASP A 11 -12.95 -5.96 5.68
N ALA A 12 -11.92 -6.79 5.86
CA ALA A 12 -10.61 -6.56 5.23
C ALA A 12 -10.67 -6.65 3.69
N LEU A 13 -11.40 -7.62 3.14
CA LEU A 13 -11.61 -7.74 1.70
C LEU A 13 -12.49 -6.62 1.16
N LEU A 14 -13.56 -6.30 1.87
CA LEU A 14 -14.43 -5.17 1.54
C LEU A 14 -13.63 -3.86 1.54
N ILE A 15 -12.79 -3.64 2.54
CA ILE A 15 -11.92 -2.46 2.63
C ILE A 15 -10.96 -2.41 1.44
N LEU A 16 -10.33 -3.53 1.05
CA LEU A 16 -9.45 -3.56 -0.11
C LEU A 16 -10.21 -3.25 -1.41
N THR A 17 -11.38 -3.83 -1.59
CA THR A 17 -12.23 -3.57 -2.76
C THR A 17 -12.64 -2.09 -2.84
N VAL A 18 -13.06 -1.52 -1.71
CA VAL A 18 -13.38 -0.09 -1.61
C VAL A 18 -12.15 0.76 -1.88
N ALA A 19 -10.99 0.41 -1.34
CA ALA A 19 -9.74 1.14 -1.57
C ALA A 19 -9.35 1.14 -3.05
N LEU A 20 -9.46 0.01 -3.74
CA LEU A 20 -9.21 -0.10 -5.18
C LEU A 20 -10.20 0.74 -5.99
N HIS A 21 -11.48 0.70 -5.62
CA HIS A 21 -12.51 1.51 -6.27
C HIS A 21 -12.25 3.01 -6.09
N LEU A 22 -11.91 3.44 -4.87
CA LEU A 22 -11.58 4.84 -4.60
C LEU A 22 -10.32 5.29 -5.33
N ALA A 23 -9.28 4.44 -5.41
CA ALA A 23 -8.06 4.73 -6.15
C ALA A 23 -8.36 4.88 -7.66
N SER A 24 -9.17 4.00 -8.25
CA SER A 24 -9.59 4.13 -9.64
C SER A 24 -10.37 5.41 -9.88
N ARG A 25 -11.35 5.73 -9.02
CA ARG A 25 -12.09 6.99 -9.14
C ARG A 25 -11.22 8.24 -8.94
N MET A 26 -10.21 8.16 -8.07
CA MET A 26 -9.24 9.24 -7.90
C MET A 26 -8.45 9.46 -9.19
N ILE A 27 -8.02 8.39 -9.84
CA ILE A 27 -7.34 8.48 -11.15
C ILE A 27 -8.28 9.10 -12.18
N ASP A 28 -9.48 8.55 -12.35
CA ASP A 28 -10.43 8.99 -13.37
C ASP A 28 -10.81 10.48 -13.25
N GLN A 29 -10.93 11.00 -12.04
CA GLN A 29 -11.44 12.35 -11.82
C GLN A 29 -10.37 13.42 -11.63
N PHE A 30 -9.18 13.04 -11.16
CA PHE A 30 -8.19 14.02 -10.71
C PHE A 30 -6.83 13.89 -11.39
N TYR A 31 -6.51 12.74 -12.01
CA TYR A 31 -5.19 12.53 -12.60
C TYR A 31 -5.00 13.33 -13.89
N ASP A 32 -3.85 14.00 -14.01
CA ASP A 32 -3.41 14.61 -15.26
C ASP A 32 -2.55 13.63 -16.05
N SER A 33 -3.16 12.98 -17.03
CA SER A 33 -2.48 11.98 -17.87
C SER A 33 -1.41 12.58 -18.80
N GLN A 34 -1.43 13.89 -19.05
CA GLN A 34 -0.47 14.56 -19.93
C GLN A 34 0.78 15.00 -19.17
N ASN A 35 0.59 15.62 -18.01
CA ASN A 35 1.68 16.24 -17.27
C ASN A 35 2.00 15.53 -15.94
N GLY A 36 1.26 14.50 -15.58
CA GLY A 36 1.36 13.82 -14.29
C GLY A 36 0.84 14.62 -13.11
N GLY A 37 0.65 13.94 -11.98
CA GLY A 37 0.11 14.51 -10.75
C GLY A 37 -1.42 14.62 -10.76
N PHE A 38 -1.95 15.02 -9.61
CA PHE A 38 -3.39 15.09 -9.36
C PHE A 38 -3.83 16.53 -9.14
N TYR A 39 -4.90 16.91 -9.81
CA TYR A 39 -5.56 18.18 -9.58
C TYR A 39 -6.28 18.20 -8.23
N PHE A 40 -6.42 19.38 -7.65
CA PHE A 40 -7.17 19.57 -6.40
C PHE A 40 -8.69 19.41 -6.59
N SER A 41 -9.19 19.76 -7.77
CA SER A 41 -10.61 19.66 -8.13
C SER A 41 -10.85 18.58 -9.18
N SER A 42 -12.04 17.95 -9.13
CA SER A 42 -12.43 16.95 -10.12
C SER A 42 -12.61 17.56 -11.50
N GLU A 43 -12.54 16.74 -12.54
CA GLU A 43 -12.77 17.17 -13.93
C GLU A 43 -14.22 17.65 -14.15
N THR A 44 -15.16 17.07 -13.40
CA THR A 44 -16.59 17.40 -13.51
C THR A 44 -16.98 18.66 -12.77
N HIS A 45 -16.06 19.32 -12.06
CA HIS A 45 -16.36 20.53 -11.31
C HIS A 45 -16.55 21.73 -12.24
N GLN A 46 -17.78 22.22 -12.36
CA GLN A 46 -18.12 23.36 -13.21
C GLN A 46 -17.75 24.70 -12.56
N GLY A 47 -17.37 25.67 -13.39
CA GLY A 47 -17.14 27.05 -12.95
C GLY A 47 -15.72 27.39 -12.50
N LEU A 48 -14.74 26.48 -12.63
CA LEU A 48 -13.36 26.80 -12.37
C LEU A 48 -12.64 27.28 -13.64
N PHE A 49 -12.01 28.47 -13.58
CA PHE A 49 -11.14 28.97 -14.65
C PHE A 49 -9.85 28.19 -14.77
N HIS A 50 -9.38 27.58 -13.68
CA HIS A 50 -8.13 26.83 -13.63
C HIS A 50 -8.22 25.73 -12.57
N ARG A 51 -7.72 24.53 -12.92
CA ARG A 51 -7.53 23.41 -12.00
C ARG A 51 -6.09 23.43 -11.48
N SER A 52 -5.90 23.70 -10.20
CA SER A 52 -4.58 23.74 -9.58
C SER A 52 -4.12 22.35 -9.11
N LYS A 53 -2.78 22.15 -9.07
CA LYS A 53 -2.14 21.03 -8.40
C LYS A 53 -1.33 21.56 -7.22
N ASN A 54 -1.44 20.92 -6.07
CA ASN A 54 -0.61 21.23 -4.92
C ASN A 54 0.34 20.06 -4.61
N PHE A 55 1.64 20.34 -4.58
CA PHE A 55 2.69 19.39 -4.28
C PHE A 55 3.36 19.64 -2.92
N TYR A 56 3.03 20.73 -2.28
CA TYR A 56 3.64 21.13 -1.03
C TYR A 56 2.81 20.67 0.15
N ASP A 57 3.52 20.21 1.18
CA ASP A 57 2.92 19.92 2.48
C ASP A 57 2.60 21.24 3.20
N ASP A 58 1.53 21.21 3.98
CA ASP A 58 1.13 22.26 4.90
C ASP A 58 0.97 21.61 6.29
N ALA A 59 -0.04 21.95 7.05
CA ALA A 59 -0.39 21.25 8.29
C ALA A 59 -0.65 19.74 8.09
N THR A 60 -0.93 19.34 6.86
CA THR A 60 -1.14 17.96 6.43
C THR A 60 -0.30 17.64 5.20
N PRO A 61 0.00 16.36 4.93
CA PRO A 61 0.61 15.93 3.69
C PRO A 61 -0.14 16.41 2.45
N SER A 62 0.57 16.75 1.38
CA SER A 62 -0.07 17.14 0.12
C SER A 62 -0.92 15.99 -0.44
N GLY A 63 -2.05 16.33 -1.06
CA GLY A 63 -2.92 15.33 -1.70
C GLY A 63 -2.18 14.48 -2.74
N ASN A 64 -1.24 15.08 -3.47
CA ASN A 64 -0.38 14.37 -4.43
C ASN A 64 0.54 13.36 -3.74
N ALA A 65 1.14 13.68 -2.61
CA ALA A 65 1.96 12.75 -1.85
C ALA A 65 1.14 11.55 -1.34
N VAL A 66 -0.05 11.82 -0.81
CA VAL A 66 -0.97 10.77 -0.35
C VAL A 66 -1.40 9.88 -1.51
N ALA A 67 -1.79 10.46 -2.65
CA ALA A 67 -2.20 9.73 -3.85
C ALA A 67 -1.10 8.80 -4.34
N ALA A 68 0.12 9.30 -4.52
CA ALA A 68 1.25 8.47 -4.97
C ALA A 68 1.57 7.34 -3.98
N LYS A 69 1.55 7.62 -2.68
CA LYS A 69 1.79 6.60 -1.64
C LYS A 69 0.75 5.49 -1.68
N VAL A 70 -0.52 5.85 -1.81
CA VAL A 70 -1.63 4.89 -1.90
C VAL A 70 -1.49 4.04 -3.16
N LEU A 71 -1.20 4.65 -4.31
CA LEU A 71 -1.04 3.94 -5.58
C LEU A 71 0.15 2.97 -5.54
N LEU A 72 1.31 3.38 -5.01
CA LEU A 72 2.46 2.49 -4.84
C LEU A 72 2.10 1.27 -3.98
N ARG A 73 1.47 1.49 -2.83
CA ARG A 73 1.13 0.41 -1.90
C ARG A 73 0.06 -0.53 -2.44
N LEU A 74 -1.00 0.01 -3.03
CA LEU A 74 -2.03 -0.80 -3.68
C LEU A 74 -1.47 -1.53 -4.91
N GLY A 75 -0.62 -0.88 -5.70
CA GLY A 75 0.01 -1.49 -6.87
C GLY A 75 0.84 -2.71 -6.51
N PHE A 76 1.73 -2.60 -5.53
CA PHE A 76 2.54 -3.72 -5.05
C PHE A 76 1.70 -4.81 -4.36
N LEU A 77 0.72 -4.43 -3.54
CA LEU A 77 -0.14 -5.40 -2.84
C LEU A 77 -0.99 -6.22 -3.80
N THR A 78 -1.55 -5.58 -4.81
CA THR A 78 -2.55 -6.21 -5.71
C THR A 78 -1.99 -6.61 -7.08
N GLY A 79 -0.70 -6.35 -7.32
CA GLY A 79 -0.05 -6.69 -8.58
C GLY A 79 -0.51 -5.82 -9.76
N LYS A 80 -0.89 -4.56 -9.52
CA LYS A 80 -1.35 -3.61 -10.55
C LYS A 80 -0.22 -2.67 -10.96
N PRO A 81 0.52 -2.95 -12.06
CA PRO A 81 1.63 -2.11 -12.51
C PRO A 81 1.17 -0.69 -12.88
N ASP A 82 -0.02 -0.53 -13.46
CA ASP A 82 -0.55 0.78 -13.86
C ASP A 82 -0.57 1.79 -12.69
N PHE A 83 -0.82 1.32 -11.47
CA PHE A 83 -0.80 2.18 -10.28
C PHE A 83 0.61 2.65 -9.95
N ILE A 84 1.61 1.79 -10.17
CA ILE A 84 3.02 2.12 -9.97
C ILE A 84 3.47 3.13 -11.03
N ASP A 85 3.08 2.93 -12.29
CA ASP A 85 3.44 3.80 -13.41
C ASP A 85 2.88 5.22 -13.22
N ILE A 86 1.63 5.34 -12.75
CA ILE A 86 1.01 6.63 -12.42
C ILE A 86 1.78 7.32 -11.28
N ALA A 87 2.14 6.59 -10.23
CA ALA A 87 2.89 7.12 -9.11
C ALA A 87 4.29 7.57 -9.56
N GLU A 88 4.98 6.77 -10.38
CA GLU A 88 6.29 7.10 -10.95
C GLU A 88 6.23 8.36 -11.81
N GLN A 89 5.25 8.45 -12.71
CA GLN A 89 5.04 9.63 -13.55
C GLN A 89 4.84 10.88 -12.70
N MET A 90 4.03 10.79 -11.64
CA MET A 90 3.85 11.90 -10.72
C MET A 90 5.16 12.29 -10.03
N LEU A 91 5.94 11.33 -9.51
CA LEU A 91 7.22 11.60 -8.87
C LEU A 91 8.23 12.26 -9.83
N LYS A 92 8.25 11.87 -11.11
CA LYS A 92 9.06 12.53 -12.14
C LYS A 92 8.63 13.99 -12.34
N THR A 93 7.33 14.25 -12.40
CA THR A 93 6.79 15.60 -12.57
C THR A 93 7.16 16.52 -11.41
N VAL A 94 7.08 16.04 -10.17
CA VAL A 94 7.34 16.87 -8.97
C VAL A 94 8.82 17.03 -8.62
N ASN A 95 9.73 16.35 -9.31
CA ASN A 95 11.16 16.35 -8.99
C ASN A 95 11.77 17.77 -8.92
N ALA A 96 11.39 18.67 -9.83
CA ALA A 96 11.84 20.06 -9.80
C ALA A 96 11.33 20.80 -8.54
N HIS A 97 10.07 20.60 -8.17
CA HIS A 97 9.48 21.19 -6.96
C HIS A 97 10.17 20.67 -5.70
N MET A 98 10.44 19.37 -5.62
CA MET A 98 11.15 18.76 -4.50
C MET A 98 12.56 19.33 -4.33
N LYS A 99 13.30 19.49 -5.42
CA LYS A 99 14.65 20.07 -5.38
C LYS A 99 14.67 21.53 -4.91
N SER A 100 13.62 22.29 -5.23
CA SER A 100 13.53 23.71 -4.85
C SER A 100 13.05 23.93 -3.41
N ARG A 101 12.23 23.03 -2.85
CA ARG A 101 11.58 23.17 -1.56
C ARG A 101 11.52 21.84 -0.82
N LEU A 102 12.67 21.28 -0.44
CA LEU A 102 12.77 20.01 0.31
C LEU A 102 12.03 20.06 1.64
N ASP A 103 12.02 21.19 2.31
CA ASP A 103 11.33 21.45 3.56
C ASP A 103 9.81 21.31 3.44
N ALA A 104 9.25 21.74 2.31
CA ALA A 104 7.82 21.74 2.04
C ALA A 104 7.35 20.48 1.26
N THR A 105 8.20 19.49 1.03
CA THR A 105 7.89 18.27 0.27
C THR A 105 8.26 16.98 1.01
N THR A 106 8.27 17.02 2.33
CA THR A 106 8.70 15.89 3.18
C THR A 106 7.90 14.61 2.91
N SER A 107 6.59 14.75 2.71
CA SER A 107 5.73 13.62 2.39
C SER A 107 6.06 13.00 1.03
N LEU A 108 6.35 13.81 0.00
CA LEU A 108 6.81 13.33 -1.30
C LEU A 108 8.18 12.66 -1.21
N ASN A 109 9.11 13.22 -0.43
CA ASN A 109 10.42 12.59 -0.20
C ASN A 109 10.26 11.18 0.40
N THR A 110 9.31 11.02 1.34
CA THR A 110 8.98 9.70 1.89
C THR A 110 8.46 8.74 0.81
N VAL A 111 7.64 9.22 -0.13
CA VAL A 111 7.13 8.41 -1.24
C VAL A 111 8.26 8.02 -2.21
N VAL A 112 9.19 8.93 -2.51
CA VAL A 112 10.38 8.58 -3.30
C VAL A 112 11.20 7.48 -2.63
N MET A 113 11.38 7.55 -1.31
CA MET A 113 12.06 6.48 -0.57
C MET A 113 11.30 5.14 -0.66
N GLU A 114 9.98 5.14 -0.60
CA GLU A 114 9.16 3.94 -0.77
C GLU A 114 9.21 3.42 -2.22
N TYR A 115 9.30 4.28 -3.22
CA TYR A 115 9.45 3.91 -4.62
C TYR A 115 10.81 3.27 -4.91
N LEU A 116 11.90 3.88 -4.44
CA LEU A 116 13.27 3.38 -4.65
C LEU A 116 13.57 2.11 -3.83
N GLN A 117 12.96 1.99 -2.67
CA GLN A 117 13.06 0.84 -1.78
C GLN A 117 11.66 0.48 -1.29
N PRO A 118 10.91 -0.36 -2.01
CA PRO A 118 9.58 -0.76 -1.61
C PRO A 118 9.52 -1.28 -0.18
N ILE A 119 8.42 -0.98 0.50
CA ILE A 119 8.17 -1.53 1.84
C ILE A 119 8.03 -3.04 1.75
N GLU A 120 8.46 -3.71 2.79
CA GLU A 120 8.25 -5.13 2.93
C GLU A 120 6.78 -5.42 3.30
N VAL A 121 6.18 -6.36 2.60
CA VAL A 121 4.80 -6.80 2.83
C VAL A 121 4.80 -8.26 3.24
N VAL A 122 4.44 -8.53 4.48
CA VAL A 122 4.24 -9.88 5.00
C VAL A 122 2.78 -10.27 4.79
N ILE A 123 2.54 -11.34 4.05
CA ILE A 123 1.20 -11.88 3.83
C ILE A 123 1.12 -13.25 4.50
N LEU A 124 0.30 -13.33 5.54
CA LEU A 124 0.01 -14.56 6.26
C LEU A 124 -1.25 -15.20 5.69
N ARG A 125 -1.16 -16.50 5.37
CA ARG A 125 -2.31 -17.33 4.93
C ARG A 125 -2.47 -18.49 5.88
N GLY A 126 -3.68 -18.74 6.40
CA GLY A 126 -3.90 -19.82 7.37
C GLY A 126 -5.29 -19.83 7.99
N SER A 127 -5.49 -20.71 8.94
CA SER A 127 -6.70 -20.71 9.77
C SER A 127 -6.76 -19.43 10.62
N LYS A 128 -7.95 -19.01 11.05
CA LYS A 128 -8.12 -17.81 11.87
C LYS A 128 -7.27 -17.85 13.15
N ASN A 129 -7.25 -18.98 13.83
CA ASN A 129 -6.52 -19.12 15.11
C ASN A 129 -5.01 -19.03 14.94
N ASP A 130 -4.47 -19.69 13.90
CA ASP A 130 -3.04 -19.64 13.60
C ASP A 130 -2.61 -18.23 13.18
N LEU A 131 -3.43 -17.54 12.39
CA LEU A 131 -3.16 -16.17 11.97
C LEU A 131 -3.07 -15.20 13.14
N GLU A 132 -3.92 -15.34 14.17
CA GLU A 132 -3.88 -14.49 15.36
C GLU A 132 -2.53 -14.61 16.10
N LEU A 133 -2.00 -15.83 16.24
CA LEU A 133 -0.71 -16.07 16.86
C LEU A 133 0.44 -15.42 16.07
N TRP A 134 0.53 -15.72 14.78
CA TRP A 134 1.61 -15.20 13.93
C TRP A 134 1.53 -13.68 13.77
N GLN A 135 0.34 -13.13 13.58
CA GLN A 135 0.13 -11.70 13.48
C GLN A 135 0.47 -10.96 14.78
N SER A 136 0.12 -11.54 15.94
CA SER A 136 0.48 -10.98 17.25
C SER A 136 2.00 -10.91 17.42
N HIS A 137 2.71 -11.96 17.01
CA HIS A 137 4.16 -11.97 17.05
C HIS A 137 4.75 -10.92 16.09
N THR A 138 4.28 -10.89 14.85
CA THR A 138 4.72 -9.92 13.86
C THR A 138 4.57 -8.49 14.36
N ARG A 139 3.44 -8.14 14.95
CA ARG A 139 3.20 -6.78 15.50
C ARG A 139 4.19 -6.37 16.59
N LYS A 140 4.74 -7.31 17.35
CA LYS A 140 5.71 -7.04 18.41
C LYS A 140 7.13 -6.84 17.86
N THR A 141 7.43 -7.46 16.73
CA THR A 141 8.78 -7.48 16.11
C THR A 141 8.85 -6.66 14.83
N LEU A 142 7.76 -6.02 14.42
CA LEU A 142 7.62 -5.34 13.14
C LEU A 142 8.65 -4.21 12.99
N LYS A 143 9.39 -4.26 11.92
CA LYS A 143 10.37 -3.23 11.56
C LYS A 143 9.69 -2.02 10.95
N ARG A 144 10.38 -0.89 10.93
CA ARG A 144 9.85 0.42 10.51
C ARG A 144 9.24 0.45 9.11
N ARG A 145 9.58 -0.51 8.23
CA ARG A 145 9.19 -0.51 6.82
C ARG A 145 8.46 -1.79 6.40
N THR A 146 7.81 -2.45 7.35
CA THR A 146 7.07 -3.69 7.10
C THR A 146 5.59 -3.51 7.40
N ILE A 147 4.73 -4.03 6.54
CA ILE A 147 3.28 -4.11 6.75
C ILE A 147 2.88 -5.58 6.73
N CYS A 148 2.04 -6.01 7.67
CA CYS A 148 1.55 -7.38 7.74
C CYS A 148 0.05 -7.47 7.47
N TYR A 149 -0.31 -8.31 6.53
CA TYR A 149 -1.69 -8.68 6.21
C TYR A 149 -1.93 -10.15 6.57
N ALA A 150 -2.91 -10.42 7.42
CA ALA A 150 -3.35 -11.78 7.74
C ALA A 150 -4.65 -12.05 6.97
N ILE A 151 -4.60 -13.01 6.06
CA ILE A 151 -5.71 -13.34 5.17
C ILE A 151 -6.06 -14.82 5.39
N PRO A 152 -7.19 -15.16 6.02
CA PRO A 152 -7.59 -16.54 6.21
C PRO A 152 -7.84 -17.30 4.91
N ASP A 153 -7.77 -18.61 5.06
CA ASP A 153 -8.06 -19.59 4.05
C ASP A 153 -9.50 -19.52 3.52
N SER A 154 -10.43 -19.12 4.39
CA SER A 154 -11.86 -18.98 4.05
C SER A 154 -12.19 -17.78 3.15
N VAL A 155 -11.22 -16.89 2.88
CA VAL A 155 -11.44 -15.73 2.02
C VAL A 155 -11.27 -16.11 0.56
N SER A 156 -12.35 -16.00 -0.22
CA SER A 156 -12.39 -16.09 -1.69
C SER A 156 -12.28 -14.69 -2.33
N ASP A 157 -12.25 -14.63 -3.64
CA ASP A 157 -12.31 -13.40 -4.46
C ASP A 157 -11.17 -12.41 -4.24
N LEU A 158 -9.99 -12.93 -3.90
CA LEU A 158 -8.77 -12.14 -3.77
C LEU A 158 -8.24 -11.70 -5.15
N PRO A 159 -7.62 -10.51 -5.23
CA PRO A 159 -6.80 -10.14 -6.39
C PRO A 159 -5.79 -11.23 -6.73
N GLU A 160 -5.46 -11.36 -8.02
CA GLU A 160 -4.62 -12.45 -8.54
C GLU A 160 -3.30 -12.61 -7.77
N SER A 161 -2.63 -11.50 -7.49
CA SER A 161 -1.37 -11.49 -6.71
C SER A 161 -1.51 -12.07 -5.29
N LEU A 162 -2.68 -11.93 -4.68
CA LEU A 162 -2.98 -12.47 -3.34
C LEU A 162 -3.53 -13.90 -3.42
N SER A 163 -4.34 -14.21 -4.44
CA SER A 163 -4.87 -15.56 -4.66
C SER A 163 -3.79 -16.57 -5.04
N ALA A 164 -2.71 -16.11 -5.69
CA ALA A 164 -1.53 -16.91 -5.99
C ALA A 164 -0.78 -17.37 -4.71
N LYS A 165 -0.99 -16.70 -3.59
CA LYS A 165 -0.41 -17.07 -2.28
C LYS A 165 -1.29 -18.11 -1.60
N LYS A 166 -1.05 -19.35 -1.98
CA LYS A 166 -1.87 -20.50 -1.57
C LYS A 166 -1.67 -20.87 -0.11
N PHE A 167 -2.72 -21.42 0.49
CA PHE A 167 -2.70 -22.11 1.77
C PHE A 167 -2.87 -23.62 1.50
N GLU A 168 -2.00 -24.42 2.08
CA GLU A 168 -1.96 -25.89 1.86
C GLU A 168 -2.18 -26.64 3.20
N GLY A 169 -3.14 -26.19 4.01
CA GLY A 169 -3.51 -26.82 5.28
C GLY A 169 -2.63 -26.45 6.47
N VAL A 170 -1.54 -25.71 6.24
CA VAL A 170 -0.64 -25.19 7.29
C VAL A 170 -0.48 -23.69 7.08
N ILE A 171 -0.36 -22.93 8.17
CA ILE A 171 -0.10 -21.50 8.10
C ILE A 171 1.18 -21.22 7.31
N VAL A 172 1.16 -20.18 6.49
CA VAL A 172 2.28 -19.81 5.65
C VAL A 172 2.44 -18.29 5.60
N ALA A 173 3.70 -17.83 5.67
CA ALA A 173 4.08 -16.44 5.47
C ALA A 173 4.74 -16.27 4.10
N TYR A 174 4.28 -15.30 3.34
CA TYR A 174 4.92 -14.79 2.12
C TYR A 174 5.48 -13.41 2.41
N ILE A 175 6.75 -13.22 2.17
CA ILE A 175 7.42 -11.95 2.40
C ILE A 175 7.78 -11.36 1.06
N CYS A 176 7.16 -10.22 0.74
CA CYS A 176 7.25 -9.59 -0.56
C CYS A 176 7.87 -8.20 -0.46
N CYS A 177 8.73 -7.87 -1.40
CA CYS A 177 9.29 -6.54 -1.59
C CYS A 177 9.12 -6.14 -3.06
N GLY A 178 8.35 -5.11 -3.32
CA GLY A 178 7.91 -4.81 -4.68
C GLY A 178 7.09 -5.97 -5.28
N PHE A 179 7.46 -6.40 -6.47
CA PHE A 179 6.81 -7.53 -7.16
C PHE A 179 7.46 -8.90 -6.87
N SER A 180 8.52 -8.93 -6.08
CA SER A 180 9.22 -10.18 -5.72
C SER A 180 8.80 -10.65 -4.33
N CYS A 181 8.55 -11.95 -4.19
CA CYS A 181 8.28 -12.57 -2.90
C CYS A 181 9.32 -13.66 -2.60
N SER A 182 9.63 -13.85 -1.32
CA SER A 182 10.44 -14.96 -0.85
C SER A 182 9.75 -16.31 -1.10
N LYS A 183 10.50 -17.39 -0.91
CA LYS A 183 9.88 -18.71 -0.74
C LYS A 183 8.95 -18.65 0.48
N PRO A 184 7.80 -19.36 0.42
CA PRO A 184 6.87 -19.41 1.55
C PRO A 184 7.55 -20.01 2.80
N ILE A 185 7.27 -19.42 3.95
CA ILE A 185 7.73 -19.90 5.25
C ILE A 185 6.52 -20.49 5.99
N ASN A 186 6.56 -21.79 6.26
CA ASN A 186 5.48 -22.54 6.91
C ASN A 186 5.84 -23.04 8.32
N ASP A 187 7.02 -22.70 8.81
CA ASP A 187 7.50 -23.00 10.15
C ASP A 187 7.62 -21.74 10.98
N PHE A 188 7.06 -21.76 12.20
CA PHE A 188 7.00 -20.57 13.07
C PHE A 188 8.38 -20.11 13.55
N LYS A 189 9.29 -21.04 13.80
CA LYS A 189 10.64 -20.72 14.26
C LYS A 189 11.42 -20.00 13.15
N ASN A 190 11.37 -20.53 11.93
CA ASN A 190 11.99 -19.89 10.77
C ASN A 190 11.40 -18.51 10.50
N TYR A 191 10.09 -18.35 10.71
CA TYR A 191 9.43 -17.05 10.60
C TYR A 191 9.89 -16.06 11.68
N GLN A 192 10.06 -16.51 12.93
CA GLN A 192 10.59 -15.68 14.01
C GLN A 192 12.04 -15.26 13.74
N GLU A 193 12.89 -16.20 13.30
CA GLU A 193 14.27 -15.91 12.91
C GLU A 193 14.33 -14.84 11.82
N TYR A 194 13.52 -14.99 10.77
CA TYR A 194 13.41 -13.96 9.72
C TYR A 194 13.07 -12.57 10.28
N LEU A 195 12.07 -12.47 11.17
CA LEU A 195 11.66 -11.19 11.75
C LEU A 195 12.74 -10.56 12.65
N THR A 196 13.66 -11.33 13.20
CA THR A 196 14.73 -10.85 14.09
C THR A 196 16.03 -10.51 13.36
N GLU A 197 16.34 -11.22 12.27
CA GLU A 197 17.62 -11.08 11.54
C GLU A 197 17.61 -9.98 10.46
N SER A 198 16.46 -9.56 9.98
CA SER A 198 16.38 -8.56 8.89
C SER A 198 16.33 -7.11 9.44
#